data_7b7973af8628d52158337570b1720471
#
_entry.id   7b7973af8628d52158337570b1720471
#
_cell.length_a   1.000
_cell.length_b   1.000
_cell.length_c   1.000
_cell.angle_alpha   90.00
_cell.angle_beta   90.00
_cell.angle_gamma   90.00
#
_symmetry.space_group_name_H-M   'P 1'
#
loop_
_entity.id
_entity.type
_entity.pdbx_description
1 polymer ?
#
loop_
_entity_poly.entity_id
_entity_poly.type
_entity_poly.pdbx_seq_one_letter_code
_entity_poly.pdbx_strand_id
1 'polypeptide(L)'
;MAKQKQKQEKQGIDSILAELEKKYGLGRLTMEDSIIVNTGSLQLNQAMGVGGTALGKIVEILGPESSGKSTIVLHQIAEYQKAFPDRKTALFDYEHSFDKKYAKNLGVDVDNLLIYQPETQEDGYDMILALIENK
;
A
#
# COMPACT_ATOMS: atom_id res chain seq x y z
N MET A 1 34.52 10.43 -28.01
CA MET A 1 34.87 9.60 -26.84
C MET A 1 33.74 9.56 -25.78
N ALA A 2 33.09 10.67 -25.40
CA ALA A 2 32.01 10.66 -24.40
C ALA A 2 30.77 9.83 -24.76
N LYS A 3 30.29 9.89 -26.01
CA LYS A 3 29.11 9.11 -26.48
C LYS A 3 29.35 7.59 -26.52
N GLN A 4 30.57 7.12 -26.71
CA GLN A 4 30.91 5.70 -26.68
C GLN A 4 30.97 5.16 -25.24
N LYS A 5 31.46 5.96 -24.28
CA LYS A 5 31.48 5.61 -22.87
C LYS A 5 30.07 5.48 -22.30
N GLN A 6 29.16 6.43 -22.62
CA GLN A 6 27.75 6.36 -22.21
C GLN A 6 27.01 5.15 -22.80
N LYS A 7 27.36 4.72 -24.02
CA LYS A 7 26.74 3.55 -24.66
C LYS A 7 27.23 2.23 -24.04
N GLN A 8 28.48 2.16 -23.60
CA GLN A 8 29.03 1.00 -22.87
C GLN A 8 28.50 0.90 -21.44
N GLU A 9 28.36 2.01 -20.72
CA GLU A 9 27.75 2.05 -19.37
C GLU A 9 26.27 1.63 -19.41
N LYS A 10 25.53 2.09 -20.40
CA LYS A 10 24.11 1.70 -20.60
C LYS A 10 23.97 0.20 -20.91
N GLN A 11 24.81 -0.37 -21.74
CA GLN A 11 24.83 -1.81 -22.01
C GLN A 11 25.18 -2.65 -20.76
N GLY A 12 26.05 -2.15 -19.88
CA GLY A 12 26.41 -2.81 -18.61
C GLY A 12 25.22 -2.84 -17.63
N ILE A 13 24.48 -1.74 -17.51
CA ILE A 13 23.30 -1.66 -16.64
C ILE A 13 22.17 -2.55 -17.15
N ASP A 14 21.88 -2.53 -18.44
CA ASP A 14 20.82 -3.35 -19.05
C ASP A 14 21.10 -4.86 -18.88
N SER A 15 22.36 -5.29 -18.95
CA SER A 15 22.74 -6.69 -18.71
C SER A 15 22.57 -7.09 -17.24
N ILE A 16 22.91 -6.22 -16.30
CA ILE A 16 22.72 -6.44 -14.85
C ILE A 16 21.23 -6.51 -14.51
N LEU A 17 20.43 -5.60 -15.08
CA LEU A 17 18.98 -5.62 -14.89
C LEU A 17 18.34 -6.91 -15.42
N ALA A 18 18.73 -7.37 -16.61
CA ALA A 18 18.24 -8.62 -17.17
C ALA A 18 18.62 -9.85 -16.30
N GLU A 19 19.81 -9.84 -15.71
CA GLU A 19 20.26 -10.89 -14.79
C GLU A 19 19.47 -10.89 -13.47
N LEU A 20 19.20 -9.71 -12.93
CA LEU A 20 18.36 -9.53 -11.74
C LEU A 20 16.90 -9.93 -12.01
N GLU A 21 16.33 -9.54 -13.14
CA GLU A 21 14.98 -9.96 -13.56
C GLU A 21 14.88 -11.49 -13.68
N LYS A 22 15.88 -12.14 -14.26
CA LYS A 22 15.93 -13.60 -14.39
C LYS A 22 16.09 -14.31 -13.05
N LYS A 23 16.87 -13.73 -12.12
CA LYS A 23 17.19 -14.36 -10.84
C LYS A 23 16.10 -14.15 -9.78
N TYR A 24 15.45 -13.00 -9.78
CA TYR A 24 14.50 -12.59 -8.74
C TYR A 24 13.07 -12.40 -9.23
N GLY A 25 12.80 -12.61 -10.54
CA GLY A 25 11.47 -12.41 -11.11
C GLY A 25 10.98 -10.96 -11.02
N LEU A 26 11.91 -10.02 -10.87
CA LEU A 26 11.58 -8.60 -10.77
C LEU A 26 11.19 -8.07 -12.16
N GLY A 27 9.93 -8.24 -12.53
CA GLY A 27 9.35 -7.49 -13.64
C GLY A 27 9.51 -5.99 -13.37
N ARG A 28 9.79 -5.23 -14.42
CA ARG A 28 9.83 -3.77 -14.39
C ARG A 28 8.40 -3.29 -14.07
N LEU A 29 8.10 -3.09 -12.79
CA LEU A 29 6.85 -2.46 -12.37
C LEU A 29 6.92 -0.99 -12.80
N THR A 30 6.41 -0.71 -13.98
CA THR A 30 6.08 0.66 -14.37
C THR A 30 4.83 1.08 -13.61
N MET A 31 4.77 2.31 -13.11
CA MET A 31 3.58 2.86 -12.44
C MET A 31 2.33 2.80 -13.32
N GLU A 32 2.52 2.67 -14.63
CA GLU A 32 1.46 2.59 -15.65
C GLU A 32 0.60 1.32 -15.52
N ASP A 33 1.15 0.24 -14.96
CA ASP A 33 0.42 -1.03 -14.78
C ASP A 33 -0.22 -1.17 -13.39
N SER A 34 -0.10 -0.16 -12.53
CA SER A 34 -0.62 -0.22 -11.16
C SER A 34 -2.08 0.24 -11.10
N ILE A 35 -2.92 -0.57 -10.46
CA ILE A 35 -4.28 -0.14 -10.10
C ILE A 35 -4.16 0.92 -9.00
N ILE A 36 -4.72 2.10 -9.24
CA ILE A 36 -4.70 3.21 -8.28
C ILE A 36 -6.02 3.24 -7.52
N VAL A 37 -5.95 3.28 -6.21
CA VAL A 37 -7.09 3.41 -5.32
C VAL A 37 -7.11 4.81 -4.72
N ASN A 38 -8.25 5.46 -4.77
CA ASN A 38 -8.49 6.80 -4.22
C ASN A 38 -8.17 6.83 -2.72
N THR A 39 -7.59 7.93 -2.21
CA THR A 39 -7.29 8.08 -0.77
C THR A 39 -8.48 8.56 0.06
N GLY A 40 -9.61 8.90 -0.56
CA GLY A 40 -10.74 9.57 0.08
C GLY A 40 -10.55 11.09 0.23
N SER A 41 -9.39 11.63 -0.11
CA SER A 41 -9.09 13.06 -0.10
C SER A 41 -8.72 13.55 -1.48
N LEU A 42 -9.55 14.41 -2.08
CA LEU A 42 -9.29 15.00 -3.39
C LEU A 42 -7.96 15.77 -3.42
N GLN A 43 -7.67 16.53 -2.37
CA GLN A 43 -6.44 17.32 -2.28
C GLN A 43 -5.20 16.43 -2.23
N LEU A 44 -5.26 15.33 -1.45
CA LEU A 44 -4.16 14.38 -1.37
C LEU A 44 -3.96 13.66 -2.71
N ASN A 45 -5.02 13.24 -3.36
CA ASN A 45 -4.96 12.61 -4.69
C ASN A 45 -4.31 13.52 -5.73
N GLN A 46 -4.65 14.81 -5.72
CA GLN A 46 -4.05 15.81 -6.60
C GLN A 46 -2.56 16.03 -6.27
N ALA A 47 -2.22 16.13 -4.99
CA ALA A 47 -0.83 16.30 -4.55
C ALA A 47 0.07 15.10 -4.91
N MET A 48 -0.47 13.89 -4.88
CA MET A 48 0.23 12.67 -5.30
C MET A 48 0.42 12.57 -6.82
N GLY A 49 -0.32 13.32 -7.62
CA GLY A 49 -0.21 13.37 -9.07
C GLY A 49 -0.78 12.16 -9.81
N VAL A 50 -0.91 11.01 -9.15
CA VAL A 50 -1.42 9.74 -9.71
C VAL A 50 -2.86 9.44 -9.30
N GLY A 51 -3.48 10.29 -8.49
CA GLY A 51 -4.89 10.18 -8.10
C GLY A 51 -5.18 9.26 -6.92
N GLY A 52 -4.16 8.72 -6.25
CA GLY A 52 -4.33 7.84 -5.09
C GLY A 52 -3.12 6.97 -4.80
N THR A 53 -3.32 5.87 -4.10
CA THR A 53 -2.28 4.89 -3.75
C THR A 53 -2.27 3.71 -4.70
N ALA A 54 -1.09 3.24 -5.08
CA ALA A 54 -0.93 2.09 -5.96
C ALA A 54 -1.16 0.77 -5.20
N LEU A 55 -1.97 -0.12 -5.76
CA LEU A 55 -2.19 -1.46 -5.24
C LEU A 55 -0.89 -2.28 -5.28
N GLY A 56 -0.70 -3.14 -4.28
CA GLY A 56 0.50 -3.98 -4.17
C GLY A 56 1.76 -3.23 -3.76
N LYS A 57 1.62 -2.02 -3.23
CA LYS A 57 2.72 -1.21 -2.69
C LYS A 57 2.58 -1.04 -1.17
N ILE A 58 3.72 -0.88 -0.51
CA ILE A 58 3.77 -0.44 0.88
C ILE A 58 3.73 1.09 0.89
N VAL A 59 2.81 1.66 1.65
CA VAL A 59 2.65 3.11 1.81
C VAL A 59 2.85 3.45 3.27
N GLU A 60 3.79 4.33 3.55
CA GLU A 60 4.04 4.85 4.89
C GLU A 60 3.42 6.24 5.04
N ILE A 61 2.70 6.47 6.16
CA ILE A 61 2.07 7.75 6.48
C ILE A 61 2.71 8.28 7.75
N LEU A 62 3.48 9.35 7.63
CA LEU A 62 4.20 9.99 8.72
C LEU A 62 3.53 11.31 9.14
N GLY A 63 3.63 11.62 10.41
CA GLY A 63 3.13 12.88 10.96
C GLY A 63 3.06 12.86 12.49
N PRO A 64 2.97 14.03 13.13
CA PRO A 64 2.81 14.14 14.58
C PRO A 64 1.49 13.52 15.06
N GLU A 65 1.35 13.37 16.37
CA GLU A 65 0.10 12.95 16.99
C GLU A 65 -1.06 13.86 16.55
N SER A 66 -2.25 13.30 16.46
CA SER A 66 -3.48 14.02 16.08
C SER A 66 -3.45 14.72 14.72
N SER A 67 -2.48 14.40 13.85
CA SER A 67 -2.38 14.97 12.48
C SER A 67 -3.35 14.37 11.46
N GLY A 68 -4.17 13.39 11.85
CA GLY A 68 -5.15 12.75 10.98
C GLY A 68 -4.64 11.52 10.22
N LYS A 69 -3.49 10.93 10.60
CA LYS A 69 -2.95 9.71 9.97
C LYS A 69 -3.98 8.59 9.93
N SER A 70 -4.54 8.23 11.09
CA SER A 70 -5.55 7.17 11.20
C SER A 70 -6.83 7.50 10.43
N THR A 71 -7.22 8.78 10.36
CA THR A 71 -8.35 9.24 9.56
C THR A 71 -8.13 8.97 8.08
N ILE A 72 -6.92 9.27 7.55
CA ILE A 72 -6.56 8.97 6.15
C ILE A 72 -6.59 7.47 5.91
N VAL A 73 -6.05 6.65 6.82
CA VAL A 73 -6.10 5.18 6.72
C VAL A 73 -7.53 4.68 6.63
N LEU A 74 -8.44 5.17 7.48
CA LEU A 74 -9.85 4.76 7.46
C LEU A 74 -10.56 5.18 6.16
N HIS A 75 -10.29 6.37 5.64
CA HIS A 75 -10.78 6.76 4.31
C HIS A 75 -10.25 5.85 3.21
N GLN A 76 -8.96 5.52 3.26
CA GLN A 76 -8.35 4.60 2.30
C GLN A 76 -8.99 3.21 2.36
N ILE A 77 -9.28 2.69 3.55
CA ILE A 77 -10.00 1.41 3.73
C ILE A 77 -11.38 1.50 3.08
N ALA A 78 -12.14 2.58 3.34
CA ALA A 78 -13.46 2.77 2.76
C ALA A 78 -13.43 2.80 1.22
N GLU A 79 -12.47 3.54 0.64
CA GLU A 79 -12.30 3.60 -0.82
C GLU A 79 -11.84 2.25 -1.41
N TYR A 80 -10.98 1.51 -0.69
CA TYR A 80 -10.56 0.17 -1.09
C TYR A 80 -11.75 -0.81 -1.10
N GLN A 81 -12.58 -0.80 -0.05
CA GLN A 81 -13.77 -1.67 0.03
C GLN A 81 -14.78 -1.35 -1.08
N LYS A 82 -14.94 -0.07 -1.46
CA LYS A 82 -15.78 0.34 -2.61
C LYS A 82 -15.22 -0.15 -3.93
N ALA A 83 -13.90 -0.06 -4.12
CA ALA A 83 -13.24 -0.48 -5.36
C ALA A 83 -13.22 -2.01 -5.53
N PHE A 84 -13.18 -2.75 -4.44
CA PHE A 84 -13.04 -4.22 -4.42
C PHE A 84 -14.01 -4.87 -3.42
N PRO A 85 -15.32 -4.87 -3.69
CA PRO A 85 -16.33 -5.36 -2.74
C PRO A 85 -16.18 -6.86 -2.41
N ASP A 86 -15.56 -7.63 -3.31
CA ASP A 86 -15.34 -9.07 -3.14
C ASP A 86 -14.05 -9.39 -2.36
N ARG A 87 -13.25 -8.37 -2.00
CA ARG A 87 -12.00 -8.55 -1.27
C ARG A 87 -12.15 -8.17 0.20
N LYS A 88 -11.40 -8.84 1.06
CA LYS A 88 -11.32 -8.49 2.47
C LYS A 88 -10.23 -7.48 2.73
N THR A 89 -10.48 -6.59 3.68
CA THR A 89 -9.50 -5.63 4.20
C THR A 89 -9.20 -5.99 5.64
N ALA A 90 -7.93 -5.93 6.05
CA ALA A 90 -7.51 -6.17 7.42
C ALA A 90 -6.88 -4.91 8.02
N LEU A 91 -7.20 -4.62 9.26
CA LEU A 91 -6.60 -3.56 10.07
C LEU A 91 -5.91 -4.19 11.28
N PHE A 92 -4.63 -3.92 11.45
CA PHE A 92 -3.85 -4.29 12.62
C PHE A 92 -3.66 -3.04 13.48
N ASP A 93 -4.41 -2.97 14.58
CA ASP A 93 -4.46 -1.82 15.49
C ASP A 93 -3.65 -2.09 16.76
N TYR A 94 -2.36 -1.76 16.73
CA TYR A 94 -1.44 -1.93 17.88
C TYR A 94 -1.67 -0.90 18.99
N GLU A 95 -2.31 0.23 18.70
CA GLU A 95 -2.61 1.27 19.68
C GLU A 95 -3.91 1.01 20.43
N HIS A 96 -4.71 0.02 20.01
CA HIS A 96 -6.04 -0.28 20.54
C HIS A 96 -6.97 0.93 20.52
N SER A 97 -6.82 1.78 19.51
CA SER A 97 -7.49 3.07 19.39
C SER A 97 -8.63 3.09 18.37
N PHE A 98 -8.95 1.94 17.77
CA PHE A 98 -9.97 1.84 16.74
C PHE A 98 -11.37 2.15 17.27
N ASP A 99 -12.00 3.18 16.71
CA ASP A 99 -13.40 3.55 16.97
C ASP A 99 -14.29 3.08 15.82
N LYS A 100 -15.10 2.05 16.09
CA LYS A 100 -16.05 1.47 15.12
C LYS A 100 -17.07 2.49 14.61
N LYS A 101 -17.55 3.38 15.47
CA LYS A 101 -18.56 4.39 15.11
C LYS A 101 -17.93 5.46 14.20
N TYR A 102 -16.73 5.89 14.54
CA TYR A 102 -15.98 6.85 13.73
C TYR A 102 -15.65 6.28 12.35
N ALA A 103 -15.12 5.06 12.29
CA ALA A 103 -14.84 4.38 11.04
C ALA A 103 -16.07 4.25 10.13
N LYS A 104 -17.22 3.88 10.72
CA LYS A 104 -18.50 3.80 9.99
C LYS A 104 -18.93 5.17 9.44
N ASN A 105 -18.74 6.25 10.20
CA ASN A 105 -19.07 7.60 9.75
C ASN A 105 -18.18 8.06 8.57
N LEU A 106 -16.96 7.52 8.46
CA LEU A 106 -16.05 7.76 7.35
C LEU A 106 -16.33 6.86 6.13
N GLY A 107 -17.34 6.00 6.22
CA GLY A 107 -17.77 5.14 5.13
C GLY A 107 -17.13 3.76 5.10
N VAL A 108 -16.42 3.36 6.16
CA VAL A 108 -15.88 2.01 6.29
C VAL A 108 -17.01 1.01 6.53
N ASP A 109 -17.04 -0.06 5.74
CA ASP A 109 -17.86 -1.22 6.03
C ASP A 109 -17.17 -2.05 7.12
N VAL A 110 -17.56 -1.77 8.35
CA VAL A 110 -16.96 -2.37 9.56
C VAL A 110 -17.34 -3.84 9.76
N ASP A 111 -18.40 -4.31 9.11
CA ASP A 111 -18.84 -5.71 9.18
C ASP A 111 -18.02 -6.60 8.21
N ASN A 112 -17.40 -5.99 7.19
CA ASN A 112 -16.46 -6.61 6.26
C ASN A 112 -14.99 -6.25 6.51
N LEU A 113 -14.68 -5.56 7.60
CA LEU A 113 -13.32 -5.23 8.03
C LEU A 113 -12.83 -6.27 9.05
N LEU A 114 -11.71 -6.93 8.74
CA LEU A 114 -11.01 -7.80 9.69
C LEU A 114 -10.17 -6.91 10.61
N ILE A 115 -10.46 -6.93 11.91
CA ILE A 115 -9.74 -6.11 12.89
C ILE A 115 -8.97 -7.04 13.83
N TYR A 116 -7.66 -6.81 13.90
CA TYR A 116 -6.75 -7.52 14.77
C TYR A 116 -6.07 -6.52 15.71
N GLN A 117 -5.96 -6.87 16.97
CA GLN A 117 -5.28 -6.07 18.00
C GLN A 117 -4.19 -6.95 18.65
N PRO A 118 -3.06 -7.17 17.95
CA PRO A 118 -1.97 -8.00 18.46
C PRO A 118 -1.30 -7.32 19.66
N GLU A 119 -0.86 -8.12 20.63
CA GLU A 119 -0.15 -7.62 21.81
C GLU A 119 1.31 -7.27 21.47
N THR A 120 1.90 -7.99 20.52
CA THR A 120 3.28 -7.79 20.08
C THR A 120 3.35 -7.56 18.57
N GLN A 121 4.47 -6.99 18.10
CA GLN A 121 4.71 -6.83 16.67
C GLN A 121 4.91 -8.18 15.99
N GLU A 122 5.55 -9.13 16.67
CA GLU A 122 5.78 -10.48 16.20
C GLU A 122 4.46 -11.19 15.89
N ASP A 123 3.50 -11.15 16.84
CA ASP A 123 2.17 -11.74 16.65
C ASP A 123 1.45 -11.13 15.43
N GLY A 124 1.56 -9.82 15.26
CA GLY A 124 0.97 -9.15 14.11
C GLY A 124 1.60 -9.55 12.78
N TYR A 125 2.92 -9.73 12.72
CA TYR A 125 3.61 -10.23 11.52
C TYR A 125 3.20 -11.66 11.20
N ASP A 126 3.10 -12.54 12.19
CA ASP A 126 2.65 -13.91 11.99
C ASP A 126 1.21 -13.97 11.47
N MET A 127 0.32 -13.12 11.99
CA MET A 127 -1.05 -12.98 11.48
C MET A 127 -1.08 -12.46 10.02
N ILE A 128 -0.26 -11.48 9.67
CA ILE A 128 -0.16 -10.96 8.29
C ILE A 128 0.31 -12.07 7.35
N LEU A 129 1.35 -12.81 7.72
CA LEU A 129 1.87 -13.92 6.92
C LEU A 129 0.81 -15.00 6.73
N ALA A 130 0.09 -15.38 7.78
CA ALA A 130 -1.00 -16.36 7.70
C ALA A 130 -2.12 -15.93 6.75
N LEU A 131 -2.46 -14.64 6.70
CA LEU A 131 -3.46 -14.10 5.76
C LEU A 131 -2.98 -14.11 4.31
N ILE A 132 -1.67 -13.92 4.08
CA ILE A 132 -1.09 -13.89 2.73
C ILE A 132 -0.93 -15.31 2.17
N GLU A 133 -0.54 -16.28 3.00
CA GLU A 133 -0.26 -17.66 2.59
C GLU A 133 -1.52 -18.48 2.32
N ASN A 134 -2.65 -18.13 2.95
CA ASN A 134 -3.92 -18.85 2.84
C ASN A 134 -4.89 -18.20 1.82
N LYS A 135 -4.37 -17.80 0.66
CA LYS A 135 -5.18 -17.27 -0.46
C LYS A 135 -5.95 -18.33 -1.20
#